data_9e71ff893edc1e2541c956cfa3d55251
#
_entry.id   9e71ff893edc1e2541c956cfa3d55251
#
_cell.length_a   1.000
_cell.length_b   1.000
_cell.length_c   1.000
_cell.angle_alpha   90.00
_cell.angle_beta   90.00
_cell.angle_gamma   90.00
#
_symmetry.space_group_name_H-M   'P 1'
#
loop_
_entity.id
_entity.type
_entity.pdbx_description
1 polymer ?
#
loop_
_entity_poly.entity_id
_entity_poly.type
_entity_poly.pdbx_seq_one_letter_code
_entity_poly.pdbx_strand_id
1 'polypeptide(L)'
;MKHTRSFALAMALGLALALANAQALPQPSAGLMPNPTQGKRLFEKNCAACHGPDLKGSDKGPPMLHPVYEPAHHGDASFQMAVRYGSRAHHWKFGDMPPVPGVSADEVAHITAYVRQQQRMAGIR
;
A
#
# COMPACT_ATOMS: atom_id res chain seq x y z
N MET A 1 -42.59 -30.10 -9.89
CA MET A 1 -41.93 -28.89 -10.43
C MET A 1 -41.74 -27.81 -9.33
N LYS A 2 -41.26 -28.15 -8.10
CA LYS A 2 -41.10 -27.19 -6.97
C LYS A 2 -39.65 -27.09 -6.48
N HIS A 3 -38.67 -27.78 -7.06
CA HIS A 3 -37.28 -27.81 -6.55
C HIS A 3 -36.28 -26.94 -7.33
N THR A 4 -36.64 -26.41 -8.48
CA THR A 4 -35.72 -25.62 -9.34
C THR A 4 -35.53 -24.16 -8.85
N ARG A 5 -36.48 -23.59 -8.09
CA ARG A 5 -36.36 -22.21 -7.61
C ARG A 5 -35.44 -22.04 -6.39
N SER A 6 -35.32 -23.08 -5.56
CA SER A 6 -34.47 -23.03 -4.35
C SER A 6 -32.97 -23.10 -4.67
N PHE A 7 -32.57 -23.81 -5.71
CA PHE A 7 -31.16 -23.90 -6.12
C PHE A 7 -30.61 -22.59 -6.72
N ALA A 8 -31.45 -21.90 -7.50
CA ALA A 8 -31.03 -20.61 -8.09
C ALA A 8 -30.82 -19.53 -7.03
N LEU A 9 -31.64 -19.52 -5.97
CA LEU A 9 -31.52 -18.54 -4.89
C LEU A 9 -30.27 -18.79 -4.02
N ALA A 10 -29.93 -20.04 -3.76
CA ALA A 10 -28.74 -20.43 -3.01
C ALA A 10 -27.44 -20.09 -3.76
N MET A 11 -27.39 -20.27 -5.09
CA MET A 11 -26.23 -19.89 -5.90
C MET A 11 -26.05 -18.38 -5.98
N ALA A 12 -27.14 -17.60 -6.09
CA ALA A 12 -27.05 -16.15 -6.12
C ALA A 12 -26.56 -15.56 -4.79
N LEU A 13 -26.97 -16.13 -3.66
CA LEU A 13 -26.52 -15.69 -2.34
C LEU A 13 -25.05 -16.02 -2.09
N GLY A 14 -24.59 -17.19 -2.54
CA GLY A 14 -23.17 -17.60 -2.44
C GLY A 14 -22.25 -16.72 -3.26
N LEU A 15 -22.66 -16.28 -4.45
CA LEU A 15 -21.87 -15.39 -5.30
C LEU A 15 -21.78 -13.96 -4.73
N ALA A 16 -22.84 -13.47 -4.09
CA ALA A 16 -22.86 -12.16 -3.45
C ALA A 16 -21.93 -12.09 -2.23
N LEU A 17 -21.83 -13.16 -1.43
CA LEU A 17 -20.88 -13.23 -0.30
C LEU A 17 -19.42 -13.33 -0.75
N ALA A 18 -19.13 -13.97 -1.89
CA ALA A 18 -17.77 -14.07 -2.41
C ALA A 18 -17.21 -12.73 -2.89
N LEU A 19 -18.05 -11.82 -3.35
CA LEU A 19 -17.64 -10.47 -3.78
C LEU A 19 -17.37 -9.51 -2.60
N ALA A 20 -17.85 -9.82 -1.40
CA ALA A 20 -17.70 -8.96 -0.22
C ALA A 20 -16.30 -9.01 0.42
N ASN A 21 -15.44 -9.94 0.02
CA ASN A 21 -14.09 -10.12 0.57
C ASN A 21 -12.96 -9.51 -0.28
N ALA A 22 -13.28 -8.80 -1.35
CA ALA A 22 -12.26 -8.06 -2.11
C ALA A 22 -11.74 -6.90 -1.26
N GLN A 23 -10.43 -6.92 -0.95
CA GLN A 23 -9.77 -5.82 -0.25
C GLN A 23 -9.87 -4.56 -1.10
N ALA A 24 -10.66 -3.58 -0.65
CA ALA A 24 -10.81 -2.32 -1.37
C ALA A 24 -9.49 -1.52 -1.30
N LEU A 25 -9.06 -0.99 -2.44
CA LEU A 25 -7.93 -0.06 -2.50
C LEU A 25 -8.28 1.20 -1.70
N PRO A 26 -7.53 1.53 -0.64
CA PRO A 26 -7.73 2.79 0.08
C PRO A 26 -7.52 3.97 -0.86
N GLN A 27 -8.44 4.94 -0.81
CA GLN A 27 -8.40 6.11 -1.66
C GLN A 27 -8.15 7.36 -0.82
N PRO A 28 -7.18 8.21 -1.20
CA PRO A 28 -7.05 9.53 -0.63
C PRO A 28 -8.30 10.38 -0.92
N SER A 29 -8.52 11.40 -0.10
CA SER A 29 -9.61 12.36 -0.27
C SER A 29 -9.60 12.99 -1.66
N ALA A 30 -10.78 13.13 -2.27
CA ALA A 30 -10.91 13.78 -3.58
C ALA A 30 -10.34 15.21 -3.53
N GLY A 31 -9.49 15.54 -4.50
CA GLY A 31 -8.83 16.85 -4.57
C GLY A 31 -7.63 17.03 -3.64
N LEU A 32 -7.22 16.00 -2.89
CA LEU A 32 -6.00 16.07 -2.10
C LEU A 32 -4.80 16.38 -2.99
N MET A 33 -4.02 17.38 -2.60
CA MET A 33 -2.71 17.67 -3.20
C MET A 33 -1.60 17.12 -2.29
N PRO A 34 -0.96 15.99 -2.65
CA PRO A 34 0.07 15.38 -1.83
C PRO A 34 1.26 16.31 -1.61
N ASN A 35 1.72 16.44 -0.36
CA ASN A 35 2.80 17.33 0.04
C ASN A 35 4.03 16.54 0.51
N PRO A 36 5.16 16.54 -0.23
CA PRO A 36 6.36 15.80 0.12
C PRO A 36 6.99 16.22 1.46
N THR A 37 6.89 17.50 1.85
CA THR A 37 7.41 17.98 3.15
C THR A 37 6.64 17.38 4.31
N GLN A 38 5.31 17.31 4.20
CA GLN A 38 4.48 16.60 5.17
C GLN A 38 4.76 15.11 5.12
N GLY A 39 4.91 14.55 3.93
CA GLY A 39 5.24 13.15 3.70
C GLY A 39 6.54 12.72 4.38
N LYS A 40 7.57 13.58 4.37
CA LYS A 40 8.83 13.33 5.09
C LYS A 40 8.60 13.12 6.59
N ARG A 41 7.88 14.03 7.23
CA ARG A 41 7.58 13.91 8.68
C ARG A 41 6.76 12.65 9.00
N LEU A 42 5.79 12.33 8.17
CA LEU A 42 4.97 11.14 8.33
C LEU A 42 5.77 9.85 8.10
N PHE A 43 6.68 9.85 7.13
CA PHE A 43 7.61 8.75 6.88
C PHE A 43 8.54 8.52 8.07
N GLU A 44 9.16 9.58 8.57
CA GLU A 44 10.05 9.53 9.74
C GLU A 44 9.33 8.94 10.96
N LYS A 45 8.08 9.31 11.18
CA LYS A 45 7.27 8.83 12.30
C LYS A 45 6.84 7.37 12.16
N ASN A 46 6.44 6.92 10.96
CA ASN A 46 5.70 5.67 10.78
C ASN A 46 6.46 4.59 10.02
N CYS A 47 7.50 4.94 9.25
CA CYS A 47 8.13 4.05 8.28
C CYS A 47 9.65 3.91 8.48
N ALA A 48 10.32 4.96 8.94
CA ALA A 48 11.78 5.05 9.01
C ALA A 48 12.41 3.99 9.93
N ALA A 49 11.70 3.53 10.95
CA ALA A 49 12.19 2.49 11.86
C ALA A 49 12.55 1.17 11.15
N CYS A 50 11.88 0.88 10.03
CA CYS A 50 12.15 -0.29 9.21
C CYS A 50 12.87 0.07 7.91
N HIS A 51 12.43 1.14 7.22
CA HIS A 51 12.92 1.49 5.89
C HIS A 51 14.14 2.44 5.89
N GLY A 52 14.64 2.80 7.08
CA GLY A 52 15.71 3.76 7.26
C GLY A 52 15.24 5.22 7.09
N PRO A 53 15.81 6.17 7.86
CA PRO A 53 15.42 7.59 7.79
C PRO A 53 15.80 8.24 6.45
N ASP A 54 16.77 7.67 5.77
CA ASP A 54 17.28 8.09 4.46
C ASP A 54 16.73 7.26 3.29
N LEU A 55 15.70 6.43 3.54
CA LEU A 55 15.07 5.53 2.55
C LEU A 55 15.99 4.41 2.03
N LYS A 56 17.14 4.18 2.67
CA LYS A 56 18.12 3.17 2.24
C LYS A 56 17.95 1.81 2.92
N GLY A 57 16.87 1.64 3.68
CA GLY A 57 16.59 0.42 4.41
C GLY A 57 17.33 0.33 5.75
N SER A 58 17.13 -0.78 6.42
CA SER A 58 17.79 -1.15 7.68
C SER A 58 17.91 -2.68 7.76
N ASP A 59 18.26 -3.20 8.94
CA ASP A 59 18.19 -4.64 9.24
C ASP A 59 16.74 -5.18 9.32
N LYS A 60 15.74 -4.29 9.35
CA LYS A 60 14.32 -4.64 9.54
C LYS A 60 13.47 -4.50 8.28
N GLY A 61 13.94 -3.79 7.27
CA GLY A 61 13.16 -3.56 6.07
C GLY A 61 13.96 -3.01 4.89
N PRO A 62 13.40 -3.15 3.68
CA PRO A 62 14.11 -2.85 2.45
C PRO A 62 14.29 -1.36 2.19
N PRO A 63 15.29 -1.00 1.35
CA PRO A 63 15.47 0.35 0.86
C PRO A 63 14.31 0.75 -0.06
N MET A 64 13.79 1.97 0.10
CA MET A 64 12.79 2.55 -0.79
C MET A 64 13.43 3.27 -2.00
N LEU A 65 14.74 3.59 -1.91
CA LEU A 65 15.56 4.10 -3.01
C LEU A 65 16.21 2.92 -3.77
N HIS A 66 15.37 2.14 -4.44
CA HIS A 66 15.80 1.00 -5.24
C HIS A 66 14.91 0.88 -6.48
N PRO A 67 15.44 0.48 -7.66
CA PRO A 67 14.66 0.34 -8.90
C PRO A 67 13.43 -0.55 -8.79
N VAL A 68 13.44 -1.55 -7.90
CA VAL A 68 12.27 -2.39 -7.58
C VAL A 68 11.04 -1.54 -7.22
N TYR A 69 11.22 -0.37 -6.62
CA TYR A 69 10.13 0.51 -6.19
C TYR A 69 9.82 1.64 -7.18
N GLU A 70 10.32 1.55 -8.42
CA GLU A 70 9.95 2.48 -9.47
C GLU A 70 8.43 2.48 -9.72
N PRO A 71 7.84 3.60 -10.18
CA PRO A 71 6.38 3.70 -10.37
C PRO A 71 5.80 2.66 -11.34
N ALA A 72 6.56 2.23 -12.34
CA ALA A 72 6.12 1.23 -13.32
C ALA A 72 5.99 -0.18 -12.71
N HIS A 73 6.75 -0.49 -11.65
CA HIS A 73 6.74 -1.78 -10.99
C HIS A 73 5.91 -1.75 -9.69
N HIS A 74 6.14 -0.76 -8.82
CA HIS A 74 5.36 -0.52 -7.61
C HIS A 74 4.70 0.86 -7.67
N GLY A 75 3.53 0.95 -8.31
CA GLY A 75 2.74 2.17 -8.40
C GLY A 75 2.27 2.69 -7.03
N ASP A 76 1.75 3.91 -6.99
CA ASP A 76 1.34 4.57 -5.74
C ASP A 76 0.27 3.79 -4.96
N ALA A 77 -0.59 3.04 -5.68
CA ALA A 77 -1.56 2.15 -5.06
C ALA A 77 -0.92 1.05 -4.20
N SER A 78 0.29 0.59 -4.53
CA SER A 78 1.00 -0.43 -3.75
C SER A 78 1.36 0.06 -2.35
N PHE A 79 1.67 1.35 -2.20
CA PHE A 79 1.89 1.97 -0.89
C PHE A 79 0.62 1.97 -0.04
N GLN A 80 -0.52 2.33 -0.64
CA GLN A 80 -1.82 2.30 0.03
C GLN A 80 -2.16 0.89 0.53
N MET A 81 -1.97 -0.11 -0.33
CA MET A 81 -2.25 -1.50 0.01
C MET A 81 -1.30 -2.02 1.09
N ALA A 82 0.01 -1.75 0.96
CA ALA A 82 1.01 -2.20 1.92
C ALA A 82 0.77 -1.61 3.33
N VAL A 83 0.46 -0.32 3.43
CA VAL A 83 0.17 0.32 4.72
C VAL A 83 -1.12 -0.23 5.32
N ARG A 84 -2.16 -0.40 4.52
CA ARG A 84 -3.47 -0.84 5.00
C ARG A 84 -3.53 -2.31 5.38
N TYR A 85 -2.93 -3.20 4.57
CA TYR A 85 -3.11 -4.64 4.67
C TYR A 85 -1.82 -5.40 4.91
N GLY A 86 -0.67 -4.72 4.89
CA GLY A 86 0.63 -5.35 4.87
C GLY A 86 1.02 -5.83 3.48
N SER A 87 2.21 -6.38 3.35
CA SER A 87 2.73 -6.92 2.10
C SER A 87 3.52 -8.20 2.36
N ARG A 88 3.25 -9.25 1.59
CA ARG A 88 4.07 -10.46 1.62
C ARG A 88 5.45 -10.17 1.04
N ALA A 89 6.47 -10.75 1.67
CA ALA A 89 7.83 -10.69 1.17
C ALA A 89 7.94 -11.37 -0.21
N HIS A 90 8.41 -10.64 -1.24
CA HIS A 90 8.53 -11.18 -2.59
C HIS A 90 9.79 -10.71 -3.33
N HIS A 91 10.45 -9.64 -2.88
CA HIS A 91 11.72 -9.15 -3.42
C HIS A 91 12.88 -9.30 -2.43
N TRP A 92 12.60 -9.30 -1.13
CA TRP A 92 13.57 -9.23 -0.05
C TRP A 92 13.34 -10.33 0.98
N LYS A 93 14.34 -10.59 1.82
CA LYS A 93 14.29 -11.62 2.87
C LYS A 93 14.08 -11.04 4.28
N PHE A 94 13.44 -9.88 4.38
CA PHE A 94 13.13 -9.25 5.67
C PHE A 94 11.87 -9.83 6.36
N GLY A 95 11.17 -10.76 5.70
CA GLY A 95 9.84 -11.20 6.11
C GLY A 95 8.73 -10.29 5.58
N ASP A 96 7.51 -10.60 5.97
CA ASP A 96 6.33 -9.83 5.53
C ASP A 96 6.29 -8.46 6.22
N MET A 97 5.90 -7.43 5.48
CA MET A 97 5.60 -6.13 6.07
C MET A 97 4.23 -6.20 6.76
N PRO A 98 4.14 -5.93 8.07
CA PRO A 98 2.84 -5.86 8.74
C PRO A 98 2.07 -4.60 8.31
N PRO A 99 0.72 -4.59 8.45
CA PRO A 99 -0.07 -3.37 8.32
C PRO A 99 0.42 -2.29 9.29
N VAL A 100 0.26 -1.02 8.93
CA VAL A 100 0.61 0.14 9.77
C VAL A 100 -0.68 0.81 10.23
N PRO A 101 -1.22 0.46 11.41
CA PRO A 101 -2.47 1.01 11.89
C PRO A 101 -2.34 2.51 12.21
N GLY A 102 -3.43 3.25 12.05
CA GLY A 102 -3.49 4.67 12.39
C GLY A 102 -2.90 5.63 11.35
N VAL A 103 -2.46 5.12 10.19
CA VAL A 103 -2.05 5.95 9.06
C VAL A 103 -3.18 5.96 8.02
N SER A 104 -3.73 7.14 7.74
CA SER A 104 -4.82 7.34 6.79
C SER A 104 -4.34 7.28 5.33
N ALA A 105 -5.28 7.09 4.39
CA ALA A 105 -4.96 7.10 2.97
C ALA A 105 -4.39 8.45 2.49
N ASP A 106 -4.81 9.57 3.08
CA ASP A 106 -4.27 10.89 2.81
C ASP A 106 -2.81 11.01 3.28
N GLU A 107 -2.51 10.50 4.47
CA GLU A 107 -1.14 10.48 4.99
C GLU A 107 -0.24 9.59 4.15
N VAL A 108 -0.73 8.43 3.69
CA VAL A 108 0.01 7.58 2.74
C VAL A 108 0.28 8.31 1.43
N ALA A 109 -0.67 9.08 0.92
CA ALA A 109 -0.46 9.87 -0.30
C ALA A 109 0.66 10.92 -0.12
N HIS A 110 0.73 11.59 1.04
CA HIS A 110 1.83 12.50 1.37
C HIS A 110 3.17 11.75 1.48
N ILE A 111 3.20 10.60 2.17
CA ILE A 111 4.39 9.73 2.30
C ILE A 111 4.87 9.30 0.91
N THR A 112 3.97 8.82 0.07
CA THR A 112 4.28 8.38 -1.30
C THR A 112 4.89 9.53 -2.11
N ALA A 113 4.33 10.74 -2.02
CA ALA A 113 4.87 11.92 -2.71
C ALA A 113 6.32 12.23 -2.28
N TYR A 114 6.64 12.09 -0.98
CA TYR A 114 8.00 12.21 -0.47
C TYR A 114 8.92 11.14 -1.04
N VAL A 115 8.54 9.88 -0.97
CA VAL A 115 9.33 8.76 -1.52
C VAL A 115 9.60 8.99 -3.01
N ARG A 116 8.56 9.33 -3.80
CA ARG A 116 8.68 9.60 -5.23
C ARG A 116 9.60 10.79 -5.53
N GLN A 117 9.56 11.82 -4.71
CA GLN A 117 10.49 12.95 -4.85
C GLN A 117 11.93 12.49 -4.66
N GLN A 118 12.22 11.70 -3.62
CA GLN A 118 13.57 11.18 -3.36
C GLN A 118 14.03 10.20 -4.45
N GLN A 119 13.13 9.34 -4.94
CA GLN A 119 13.42 8.44 -6.07
C GLN A 119 13.82 9.22 -7.32
N ARG A 120 13.07 10.25 -7.69
CA ARG A 120 13.42 11.09 -8.86
C ARG A 120 14.80 11.76 -8.70
N MET A 121 15.12 12.25 -7.49
CA MET A 121 16.44 12.82 -7.19
C MET A 121 17.56 11.78 -7.30
N ALA A 122 17.27 10.51 -7.00
CA ALA A 122 18.19 9.38 -7.15
C ALA A 122 18.21 8.76 -8.56
N GLY A 123 17.46 9.34 -9.54
CA GLY A 123 17.41 8.83 -10.92
C GLY A 123 16.48 7.65 -11.14
N ILE A 124 15.65 7.28 -10.16
CA ILE A 124 14.63 6.22 -10.25
C ILE A 124 13.32 6.85 -10.78
N ARG A 125 12.82 6.33 -11.91
CA ARG A 125 11.66 6.91 -12.63
C ARG A 125 10.66 5.85 -13.08
#